data_6b7ccae9d610a03eb8cf639632ae7501
#
_entry.id   6b7ccae9d610a03eb8cf639632ae7501
#
_cell.length_a   1.000
_cell.length_b   1.000
_cell.length_c   1.000
_cell.angle_alpha   90.00
_cell.angle_beta   90.00
_cell.angle_gamma   90.00
#
_symmetry.space_group_name_H-M   'P 1'
#
loop_
_entity.id
_entity.type
_entity.pdbx_description
1 polymer ?
#
loop_
_entity_poly.entity_id
_entity_poly.type
_entity_poly.pdbx_seq_one_letter_code
_entity_poly.pdbx_strand_id
1 'polypeptide(L)'
;MEAVMKKQILLMLCFWAMSAVLMAQSRIDRQKLNDPESFTIVVFGDVQNYTKCSVYQPIYELCTAWVADNIEALNIKTVLFTGDLVNRNEMIVPGRGSMNQTSKQMWEWSSHCLERLDGKVPYIIAAGNHEYGYTRGDEPFTHYAEYYTPERNSLTGKHLVAAFPNRQGQASLENAAWEFKDKNWGKLLVIGTEWAPRDEVLEWAKGLCDSEKYQDYTVIFLTHSLLRGKTANYTNNEKYNIQPRNFGKEIWEKFLFPCKNIRLAVCGHTGHPASDDGKEPGSSYDHEINNAYRCDKNSAGKDVHQMMFNVQYLGGGNGGDGWLRLLEFMPDGKTIKASTYSPLFGISPLTKHLAHQTDPFCQFDMVIEK
;
A
#
# COMPACT_ATOMS: atom_id res chain seq x y z
N MET A 1 -12.95 62.22 -9.47
CA MET A 1 -12.70 61.35 -10.63
C MET A 1 -11.50 60.43 -10.39
N GLU A 2 -10.36 60.93 -9.98
CA GLU A 2 -9.12 60.18 -9.73
C GLU A 2 -9.23 59.07 -8.67
N ALA A 3 -9.93 59.33 -7.56
CA ALA A 3 -10.12 58.30 -6.48
C ALA A 3 -11.02 57.14 -6.90
N VAL A 4 -12.02 57.38 -7.78
CA VAL A 4 -12.90 56.33 -8.31
C VAL A 4 -12.13 55.46 -9.30
N MET A 5 -11.27 56.09 -10.12
CA MET A 5 -10.44 55.38 -11.09
C MET A 5 -9.39 54.49 -10.40
N LYS A 6 -8.73 55.01 -9.31
CA LYS A 6 -7.82 54.19 -8.49
C LYS A 6 -8.49 52.99 -7.83
N LYS A 7 -9.73 53.16 -7.35
CA LYS A 7 -10.52 52.07 -6.76
C LYS A 7 -10.92 50.99 -7.79
N GLN A 8 -11.25 51.42 -9.02
CA GLN A 8 -11.57 50.49 -10.11
C GLN A 8 -10.34 49.69 -10.59
N ILE A 9 -9.17 50.35 -10.67
CA ILE A 9 -7.90 49.70 -11.02
C ILE A 9 -7.50 48.68 -9.95
N LEU A 10 -7.65 49.01 -8.65
CA LEU A 10 -7.36 48.07 -7.57
C LEU A 10 -8.29 46.86 -7.58
N LEU A 11 -9.59 47.06 -7.83
CA LEU A 11 -10.57 45.97 -7.98
C LEU A 11 -10.24 45.05 -9.18
N MET A 12 -9.83 45.61 -10.33
CA MET A 12 -9.39 44.81 -11.49
C MET A 12 -8.12 44.04 -11.17
N LEU A 13 -7.15 44.61 -10.48
CA LEU A 13 -5.91 43.89 -10.10
C LEU A 13 -6.21 42.76 -9.11
N CYS A 14 -7.10 42.97 -8.13
CA CYS A 14 -7.54 41.89 -7.23
C CYS A 14 -8.29 40.79 -7.96
N PHE A 15 -9.14 41.12 -8.92
CA PHE A 15 -9.85 40.12 -9.75
C PHE A 15 -8.88 39.33 -10.64
N TRP A 16 -7.88 39.98 -11.23
CA TRP A 16 -6.81 39.35 -12.00
C TRP A 16 -5.94 38.45 -11.13
N ALA A 17 -5.57 38.88 -9.93
CA ALA A 17 -4.81 38.07 -8.98
C ALA A 17 -5.60 36.84 -8.51
N MET A 18 -6.90 36.99 -8.20
CA MET A 18 -7.78 35.86 -7.87
C MET A 18 -7.97 34.90 -9.04
N SER A 19 -8.12 35.42 -10.25
CA SER A 19 -8.22 34.58 -11.45
C SER A 19 -6.92 33.82 -11.74
N ALA A 20 -5.77 34.44 -11.51
CA ALA A 20 -4.47 33.80 -11.67
C ALA A 20 -4.24 32.70 -10.61
N VAL A 21 -4.68 32.91 -9.37
CA VAL A 21 -4.64 31.88 -8.30
C VAL A 21 -5.58 30.71 -8.63
N LEU A 22 -6.79 31.00 -9.11
CA LEU A 22 -7.74 29.94 -9.57
C LEU A 22 -7.20 29.17 -10.76
N MET A 23 -6.56 29.85 -11.73
CA MET A 23 -5.91 29.21 -12.87
C MET A 23 -4.68 28.38 -12.46
N ALA A 24 -3.91 28.83 -11.46
CA ALA A 24 -2.79 28.06 -10.91
C ALA A 24 -3.28 26.80 -10.17
N GLN A 25 -4.37 26.89 -9.40
CA GLN A 25 -5.00 25.74 -8.78
C GLN A 25 -5.57 24.73 -9.78
N SER A 26 -6.03 25.18 -10.96
CA SER A 26 -6.52 24.27 -12.03
C SER A 26 -5.41 23.51 -12.75
N ARG A 27 -4.13 23.80 -12.47
CA ARG A 27 -2.97 23.16 -13.10
C ARG A 27 -2.47 21.91 -12.34
N ILE A 28 -2.91 21.72 -11.09
CA ILE A 28 -2.58 20.53 -10.30
C ILE A 28 -3.59 19.44 -10.67
N ASP A 29 -3.11 18.24 -10.94
CA ASP A 29 -3.95 17.07 -11.16
C ASP A 29 -4.64 16.69 -9.85
N ARG A 30 -5.95 16.86 -9.79
CA ARG A 30 -6.77 16.51 -8.62
C ARG A 30 -7.51 15.22 -8.90
N GLN A 31 -7.16 14.20 -8.14
CA GLN A 31 -7.87 12.93 -8.20
C GLN A 31 -9.32 13.10 -7.71
N LYS A 32 -10.22 12.36 -8.33
CA LYS A 32 -11.65 12.34 -8.01
C LYS A 32 -12.16 10.92 -8.05
N LEU A 33 -13.15 10.64 -7.24
CA LEU A 33 -13.91 9.40 -7.33
C LEU A 33 -14.65 9.31 -8.68
N ASN A 34 -14.75 8.11 -9.22
CA ASN A 34 -15.62 7.83 -10.38
C ASN A 34 -17.10 8.00 -10.01
N ASP A 35 -17.45 7.71 -8.75
CA ASP A 35 -18.78 7.91 -8.19
C ASP A 35 -18.66 8.51 -6.79
N PRO A 36 -19.39 9.60 -6.45
CA PRO A 36 -19.29 10.26 -5.15
C PRO A 36 -19.72 9.38 -3.96
N GLU A 37 -20.42 8.28 -4.18
CA GLU A 37 -20.81 7.32 -3.14
C GLU A 37 -19.81 6.16 -2.97
N SER A 38 -18.75 6.11 -3.79
CA SER A 38 -17.66 5.15 -3.65
C SER A 38 -16.70 5.53 -2.51
N PHE A 39 -15.81 4.62 -2.15
CA PHE A 39 -14.71 4.88 -1.24
C PHE A 39 -13.42 4.27 -1.78
N THR A 40 -12.28 4.74 -1.30
CA THR A 40 -10.96 4.30 -1.74
C THR A 40 -10.20 3.60 -0.61
N ILE A 41 -9.51 2.53 -0.96
CA ILE A 41 -8.38 1.97 -0.21
C ILE A 41 -7.11 2.32 -0.98
N VAL A 42 -6.15 2.99 -0.33
CA VAL A 42 -4.85 3.31 -0.94
C VAL A 42 -3.85 2.23 -0.58
N VAL A 43 -3.06 1.76 -1.56
CA VAL A 43 -2.00 0.78 -1.33
C VAL A 43 -0.64 1.40 -1.64
N PHE A 44 0.24 1.35 -0.67
CA PHE A 44 1.67 1.58 -0.83
C PHE A 44 2.34 0.23 -1.10
N GLY A 45 3.15 0.19 -2.15
CA GLY A 45 4.09 -0.90 -2.39
C GLY A 45 5.29 -0.83 -1.44
N ASP A 46 6.33 -1.59 -1.76
CA ASP A 46 7.55 -1.67 -0.97
C ASP A 46 8.30 -0.33 -0.96
N VAL A 47 8.41 0.30 0.20
CA VAL A 47 8.91 1.68 0.35
C VAL A 47 10.36 1.76 0.84
N GLN A 48 11.05 0.62 1.07
CA GLN A 48 12.39 0.57 1.64
C GLN A 48 13.44 1.37 0.86
N ASN A 49 13.27 1.52 -0.45
CA ASN A 49 14.19 2.31 -1.25
C ASN A 49 14.10 3.81 -0.97
N TYR A 50 12.95 4.32 -0.53
CA TYR A 50 12.83 5.69 -0.06
C TYR A 50 13.57 5.90 1.27
N THR A 51 13.45 4.94 2.20
CA THR A 51 13.99 5.10 3.56
C THR A 51 15.52 4.92 3.62
N LYS A 52 16.10 4.07 2.75
CA LYS A 52 17.55 3.78 2.76
C LYS A 52 18.44 4.92 2.25
N CYS A 53 17.87 5.90 1.56
CA CYS A 53 18.62 7.00 0.98
C CYS A 53 17.94 8.34 1.25
N SER A 54 18.63 9.24 1.99
CA SER A 54 18.05 10.51 2.43
C SER A 54 17.52 11.39 1.31
N VAL A 55 18.10 11.30 0.11
CA VAL A 55 17.66 12.11 -1.06
C VAL A 55 16.32 11.62 -1.64
N TYR A 56 15.88 10.41 -1.32
CA TYR A 56 14.60 9.86 -1.78
C TYR A 56 13.48 9.96 -0.73
N GLN A 57 13.83 10.20 0.54
CA GLN A 57 12.88 10.32 1.64
C GLN A 57 11.76 11.34 1.38
N PRO A 58 12.02 12.52 0.77
CA PRO A 58 10.95 13.47 0.46
C PRO A 58 9.86 12.94 -0.47
N ILE A 59 10.14 11.93 -1.30
CA ILE A 59 9.13 11.31 -2.17
C ILE A 59 8.11 10.53 -1.33
N TYR A 60 8.59 9.76 -0.34
CA TYR A 60 7.70 9.02 0.57
C TYR A 60 6.83 9.97 1.39
N GLU A 61 7.44 11.03 1.92
CA GLU A 61 6.73 12.07 2.66
C GLU A 61 5.67 12.79 1.80
N LEU A 62 5.99 13.08 0.53
CA LEU A 62 5.04 13.63 -0.43
C LEU A 62 3.83 12.69 -0.63
N CYS A 63 4.07 11.38 -0.75
CA CYS A 63 2.99 10.41 -0.93
C CYS A 63 2.06 10.34 0.28
N THR A 64 2.60 10.32 1.50
CA THR A 64 1.78 10.31 2.72
C THR A 64 1.06 11.65 2.94
N ALA A 65 1.70 12.78 2.61
CA ALA A 65 1.05 14.09 2.62
C ALA A 65 -0.11 14.15 1.61
N TRP A 66 0.11 13.66 0.40
CA TRP A 66 -0.94 13.61 -0.62
C TRP A 66 -2.13 12.75 -0.16
N VAL A 67 -1.89 11.59 0.45
CA VAL A 67 -2.97 10.77 1.03
C VAL A 67 -3.74 11.56 2.08
N ALA A 68 -3.04 12.21 3.03
CA ALA A 68 -3.66 13.01 4.09
C ALA A 68 -4.54 14.15 3.53
N ASP A 69 -4.11 14.78 2.44
CA ASP A 69 -4.82 15.90 1.81
C ASP A 69 -6.03 15.45 0.95
N ASN A 70 -6.10 14.16 0.59
CA ASN A 70 -7.14 13.62 -0.27
C ASN A 70 -8.13 12.68 0.45
N ILE A 71 -8.05 12.54 1.79
CA ILE A 71 -8.92 11.66 2.58
C ILE A 71 -10.39 11.92 2.29
N GLU A 72 -10.83 13.17 2.33
CA GLU A 72 -12.22 13.55 2.08
C GLU A 72 -12.59 13.44 0.59
N ALA A 73 -11.72 13.96 -0.30
CA ALA A 73 -11.98 14.01 -1.74
C ALA A 73 -12.12 12.62 -2.39
N LEU A 74 -11.38 11.64 -1.87
CA LEU A 74 -11.39 10.25 -2.33
C LEU A 74 -12.09 9.31 -1.34
N ASN A 75 -12.71 9.82 -0.29
CA ASN A 75 -13.35 9.02 0.76
C ASN A 75 -12.45 7.85 1.19
N ILE A 76 -11.18 8.15 1.54
CA ILE A 76 -10.19 7.13 1.86
C ILE A 76 -10.54 6.49 3.20
N LYS A 77 -10.88 5.20 3.20
CA LYS A 77 -11.25 4.46 4.41
C LYS A 77 -10.07 3.85 5.16
N THR A 78 -9.06 3.41 4.42
CA THR A 78 -7.84 2.85 5.00
C THR A 78 -6.69 2.91 3.99
N VAL A 79 -5.47 2.81 4.51
CA VAL A 79 -4.25 2.70 3.71
C VAL A 79 -3.59 1.36 4.02
N LEU A 80 -3.19 0.62 2.99
CA LEU A 80 -2.48 -0.65 3.11
C LEU A 80 -1.03 -0.46 2.69
N PHE A 81 -0.10 -1.01 3.48
CA PHE A 81 1.31 -1.09 3.14
C PHE A 81 1.70 -2.55 2.98
N THR A 82 2.31 -2.90 1.85
CA THR A 82 2.66 -4.28 1.52
C THR A 82 3.88 -4.81 2.28
N GLY A 83 4.54 -3.97 3.07
CA GLY A 83 5.75 -4.31 3.82
C GLY A 83 7.01 -3.68 3.23
N ASP A 84 8.16 -4.14 3.69
CA ASP A 84 9.47 -3.59 3.31
C ASP A 84 9.55 -2.07 3.55
N LEU A 85 9.23 -1.66 4.78
CA LEU A 85 9.25 -0.26 5.22
C LEU A 85 10.68 0.27 5.38
N VAL A 86 11.61 -0.63 5.69
CA VAL A 86 13.04 -0.37 5.86
C VAL A 86 13.84 -1.31 4.97
N ASN A 87 15.05 -0.93 4.61
CA ASN A 87 15.89 -1.81 3.79
C ASN A 87 16.75 -2.79 4.62
N ARG A 88 16.86 -2.56 5.93
CA ARG A 88 17.51 -3.44 6.92
C ARG A 88 16.89 -3.19 8.28
N ASN A 89 16.49 -4.27 8.94
CA ASN A 89 15.93 -4.19 10.29
C ASN A 89 16.99 -3.80 11.33
N GLU A 90 18.22 -4.35 11.22
CA GLU A 90 19.29 -4.11 12.16
C GLU A 90 20.63 -3.82 11.46
N MET A 91 21.07 -2.57 11.49
CA MET A 91 22.35 -2.11 10.95
C MET A 91 22.79 -0.81 11.63
N ILE A 92 23.90 -0.86 12.34
CA ILE A 92 24.40 0.28 13.12
C ILE A 92 25.11 1.31 12.21
N VAL A 93 25.84 0.84 11.22
CA VAL A 93 26.62 1.68 10.31
C VAL A 93 26.05 1.55 8.89
N PRO A 94 25.83 2.67 8.17
CA PRO A 94 25.40 2.61 6.78
C PRO A 94 26.37 1.77 5.96
N GLY A 95 25.82 0.91 5.12
CA GLY A 95 26.59 0.06 4.21
C GLY A 95 26.05 0.14 2.79
N ARG A 96 26.71 -0.54 1.86
CA ARG A 96 26.32 -0.51 0.44
C ARG A 96 24.84 -0.83 0.22
N GLY A 97 24.26 -1.73 1.01
CA GLY A 97 22.85 -2.12 0.88
C GLY A 97 21.87 -1.12 1.50
N SER A 98 22.27 -0.38 2.54
CA SER A 98 21.45 0.64 3.22
C SER A 98 21.76 2.07 2.77
N MET A 99 22.56 2.25 1.76
CA MET A 99 22.99 3.55 1.25
C MET A 99 23.60 4.42 2.36
N ASN A 100 22.97 5.57 2.72
CA ASN A 100 23.50 6.49 3.71
C ASN A 100 22.71 6.51 5.03
N GLN A 101 21.85 5.52 5.28
CA GLN A 101 21.02 5.45 6.49
C GLN A 101 21.36 4.22 7.34
N THR A 102 21.40 4.38 8.66
CA THR A 102 21.35 3.25 9.60
C THR A 102 19.93 2.67 9.66
N SER A 103 19.75 1.47 10.20
CA SER A 103 18.41 0.88 10.39
C SER A 103 17.53 1.74 11.28
N LYS A 104 18.09 2.26 12.39
CA LYS A 104 17.38 3.19 13.27
C LYS A 104 16.86 4.42 12.49
N GLN A 105 17.70 5.04 11.66
CA GLN A 105 17.28 6.17 10.83
C GLN A 105 16.19 5.80 9.83
N MET A 106 16.27 4.59 9.22
CA MET A 106 15.21 4.12 8.29
C MET A 106 13.90 3.89 9.02
N TRP A 107 13.91 3.26 10.19
CA TRP A 107 12.72 3.06 11.02
C TRP A 107 12.11 4.39 11.48
N GLU A 108 12.93 5.30 12.01
CA GLU A 108 12.49 6.64 12.43
C GLU A 108 11.87 7.42 11.27
N TRP A 109 12.50 7.35 10.08
CA TRP A 109 11.98 8.06 8.91
C TRP A 109 10.67 7.46 8.40
N SER A 110 10.60 6.14 8.27
CA SER A 110 9.35 5.46 7.90
C SER A 110 8.22 5.82 8.88
N SER A 111 8.52 5.75 10.17
CA SER A 111 7.61 6.17 11.23
C SER A 111 7.15 7.63 11.07
N HIS A 112 8.07 8.56 10.86
CA HIS A 112 7.78 9.98 10.65
C HIS A 112 6.84 10.23 9.46
N CYS A 113 7.04 9.54 8.34
CA CYS A 113 6.14 9.68 7.18
C CYS A 113 4.69 9.29 7.53
N LEU A 114 4.50 8.27 8.38
CA LEU A 114 3.16 7.81 8.78
C LEU A 114 2.49 8.71 9.83
N GLU A 115 3.23 9.56 10.56
CA GLU A 115 2.66 10.55 11.49
C GLU A 115 1.65 11.47 10.79
N ARG A 116 1.82 11.70 9.48
CA ARG A 116 0.87 12.50 8.69
C ARG A 116 -0.51 11.88 8.60
N LEU A 117 -0.61 10.57 8.78
CA LEU A 117 -1.84 9.78 8.71
C LEU A 117 -2.43 9.52 10.10
N ASP A 118 -1.64 9.65 11.18
CA ASP A 118 -2.07 9.39 12.55
C ASP A 118 -3.27 10.25 12.94
N GLY A 119 -4.32 9.61 13.43
CA GLY A 119 -5.58 10.26 13.80
C GLY A 119 -6.43 10.79 12.64
N LYS A 120 -6.01 10.60 11.39
CA LYS A 120 -6.74 11.07 10.19
C LYS A 120 -7.34 9.94 9.37
N VAL A 121 -6.59 8.84 9.19
CA VAL A 121 -7.03 7.66 8.47
C VAL A 121 -6.38 6.41 9.08
N PRO A 122 -7.10 5.28 9.23
CA PRO A 122 -6.47 4.05 9.65
C PRO A 122 -5.49 3.54 8.57
N TYR A 123 -4.39 2.94 8.99
CA TYR A 123 -3.48 2.24 8.09
C TYR A 123 -3.12 0.86 8.65
N ILE A 124 -2.88 -0.07 7.76
CA ILE A 124 -2.56 -1.48 8.04
C ILE A 124 -1.28 -1.82 7.31
N ILE A 125 -0.32 -2.39 8.00
CA ILE A 125 1.01 -2.67 7.50
C ILE A 125 1.28 -4.17 7.60
N ALA A 126 1.55 -4.83 6.46
CA ALA A 126 2.19 -6.13 6.47
C ALA A 126 3.68 -5.97 6.77
N ALA A 127 4.28 -6.87 7.56
CA ALA A 127 5.72 -6.89 7.67
C ALA A 127 6.35 -7.61 6.47
N GLY A 128 7.39 -7.03 5.88
CA GLY A 128 8.15 -7.62 4.79
C GLY A 128 9.40 -8.34 5.26
N ASN A 129 10.16 -8.94 4.34
CA ASN A 129 11.37 -9.67 4.70
C ASN A 129 12.50 -8.74 5.19
N HIS A 130 12.50 -7.49 4.76
CA HIS A 130 13.48 -6.49 5.18
C HIS A 130 13.30 -6.01 6.62
N GLU A 131 12.12 -6.23 7.21
CA GLU A 131 11.84 -5.97 8.63
C GLU A 131 12.37 -7.05 9.57
N TYR A 132 12.95 -8.16 9.07
CA TYR A 132 13.37 -9.29 9.90
C TYR A 132 14.88 -9.55 9.85
N GLY A 133 15.47 -9.76 11.02
CA GLY A 133 16.86 -10.19 11.20
C GLY A 133 17.89 -9.10 10.93
N TYR A 134 19.11 -9.53 10.64
CA TYR A 134 20.25 -8.63 10.38
C TYR A 134 20.38 -8.23 8.92
N THR A 135 20.00 -9.12 8.01
CA THR A 135 20.08 -8.86 6.58
C THR A 135 18.71 -8.66 5.96
N ARG A 136 17.95 -9.72 5.81
CA ARG A 136 16.55 -9.72 5.33
C ARG A 136 15.97 -11.12 5.46
N GLY A 137 15.13 -11.33 6.45
CA GLY A 137 14.49 -12.62 6.67
C GLY A 137 15.45 -13.74 7.03
N ASP A 138 16.53 -13.43 7.72
CA ASP A 138 17.50 -14.39 8.23
C ASP A 138 17.21 -14.82 9.67
N GLU A 139 16.61 -13.94 10.49
CA GLU A 139 16.28 -14.18 11.89
C GLU A 139 14.86 -13.69 12.21
N PRO A 140 14.20 -14.21 13.26
CA PRO A 140 12.78 -13.92 13.54
C PRO A 140 12.54 -12.59 14.24
N PHE A 141 13.56 -11.85 14.68
CA PHE A 141 13.38 -10.61 15.40
C PHE A 141 13.15 -9.41 14.47
N THR A 142 12.38 -8.44 14.96
CA THR A 142 12.03 -7.22 14.25
C THR A 142 11.83 -6.06 15.23
N HIS A 143 12.11 -4.84 14.77
CA HIS A 143 11.75 -3.60 15.48
C HIS A 143 10.35 -3.10 15.16
N TYR A 144 9.56 -3.83 14.36
CA TYR A 144 8.23 -3.42 13.91
C TYR A 144 7.34 -2.95 15.08
N ALA A 145 7.23 -3.74 16.15
CA ALA A 145 6.37 -3.44 17.28
C ALA A 145 6.83 -2.23 18.13
N GLU A 146 8.08 -1.77 17.98
CA GLU A 146 8.58 -0.57 18.63
C GLU A 146 8.04 0.70 17.99
N TYR A 147 7.72 0.66 16.69
CA TYR A 147 7.26 1.81 15.89
C TYR A 147 5.76 1.78 15.61
N TYR A 148 5.16 0.60 15.47
CA TYR A 148 3.77 0.43 15.04
C TYR A 148 2.96 -0.34 16.07
N THR A 149 2.58 0.37 17.16
CA THR A 149 1.72 -0.17 18.21
C THR A 149 0.24 0.09 17.90
N PRO A 150 -0.69 -0.65 18.52
CA PRO A 150 -2.14 -0.38 18.40
C PRO A 150 -2.54 1.04 18.81
N GLU A 151 -1.83 1.62 19.77
CA GLU A 151 -2.12 2.94 20.34
C GLU A 151 -1.62 4.09 19.46
N ARG A 152 -0.62 3.84 18.61
CA ARG A 152 0.01 4.87 17.79
C ARG A 152 -1.01 5.62 16.93
N ASN A 153 -1.82 4.89 16.16
CA ASN A 153 -2.90 5.48 15.40
C ASN A 153 -4.24 5.05 15.99
N SER A 154 -4.90 5.96 16.69
CA SER A 154 -6.17 5.70 17.37
C SER A 154 -7.27 5.18 16.43
N LEU A 155 -7.25 5.55 15.15
CA LEU A 155 -8.19 5.05 14.15
C LEU A 155 -7.87 3.62 13.76
N THR A 156 -6.59 3.24 13.58
CA THR A 156 -6.18 1.85 13.37
C THR A 156 -6.58 0.99 14.57
N GLY A 157 -6.29 1.46 15.79
CA GLY A 157 -6.67 0.76 17.03
C GLY A 157 -8.18 0.60 17.20
N LYS A 158 -8.98 1.60 16.79
CA LYS A 158 -10.46 1.52 16.85
C LYS A 158 -11.05 0.42 15.97
N HIS A 159 -10.42 0.12 14.84
CA HIS A 159 -10.85 -0.92 13.91
C HIS A 159 -10.29 -2.31 14.24
N LEU A 160 -9.25 -2.39 15.09
CA LEU A 160 -8.60 -3.65 15.48
C LEU A 160 -9.59 -4.56 16.23
N VAL A 161 -9.74 -5.79 15.77
CA VAL A 161 -10.68 -6.77 16.34
C VAL A 161 -10.04 -8.06 16.82
N ALA A 162 -8.84 -8.39 16.31
CA ALA A 162 -8.07 -9.55 16.72
C ALA A 162 -6.58 -9.33 16.42
N ALA A 163 -5.71 -9.95 17.23
CA ALA A 163 -4.30 -10.04 16.98
C ALA A 163 -3.77 -11.41 17.40
N PHE A 164 -2.67 -11.85 16.79
CA PHE A 164 -1.97 -13.07 17.11
C PHE A 164 -0.49 -12.76 17.37
N PRO A 165 0.18 -13.42 18.31
CA PRO A 165 1.57 -13.14 18.64
C PRO A 165 2.50 -13.22 17.42
N ASN A 166 3.44 -12.30 17.35
CA ASN A 166 4.49 -12.32 16.35
C ASN A 166 5.47 -13.48 16.59
N ARG A 167 6.52 -13.59 15.76
CA ARG A 167 7.55 -14.65 15.85
C ARG A 167 8.33 -14.64 17.15
N GLN A 168 8.34 -13.53 17.88
CA GLN A 168 8.98 -13.38 19.20
C GLN A 168 7.99 -13.65 20.35
N GLY A 169 6.76 -14.07 20.05
CA GLY A 169 5.71 -14.31 21.04
C GLY A 169 5.11 -13.03 21.65
N GLN A 170 5.33 -11.89 21.02
CA GLN A 170 4.89 -10.59 21.52
C GLN A 170 3.55 -10.18 20.86
N ALA A 171 2.72 -9.43 21.59
CA ALA A 171 1.58 -8.76 21.02
C ALA A 171 2.05 -7.71 20.01
N SER A 172 1.58 -7.83 18.76
CA SER A 172 2.01 -6.98 17.66
C SER A 172 0.91 -6.89 16.59
N LEU A 173 0.95 -5.83 15.77
CA LEU A 173 0.08 -5.68 14.61
C LEU A 173 0.59 -6.46 13.38
N GLU A 174 1.71 -7.16 13.47
CA GLU A 174 2.24 -8.00 12.38
C GLU A 174 1.24 -9.08 11.94
N ASN A 175 0.48 -9.64 12.92
CA ASN A 175 -0.59 -10.60 12.69
C ASN A 175 -1.88 -10.06 13.33
N ALA A 176 -2.70 -9.35 12.56
CA ALA A 176 -3.87 -8.72 13.13
C ALA A 176 -5.02 -8.61 12.13
N ALA A 177 -6.22 -8.32 12.63
CA ALA A 177 -7.42 -8.17 11.82
C ALA A 177 -8.19 -6.90 12.20
N TRP A 178 -8.76 -6.23 11.21
CA TRP A 178 -9.49 -4.98 11.35
C TRP A 178 -10.84 -5.04 10.65
N GLU A 179 -11.87 -4.55 11.34
CA GLU A 179 -13.26 -4.54 10.84
C GLU A 179 -13.64 -3.16 10.32
N PHE A 180 -14.21 -3.12 9.10
CA PHE A 180 -14.79 -1.93 8.50
C PHE A 180 -16.24 -2.18 8.09
N LYS A 181 -17.02 -1.11 7.99
CA LYS A 181 -18.40 -1.16 7.50
C LYS A 181 -18.63 -0.09 6.45
N ASP A 182 -19.36 -0.45 5.42
CA ASP A 182 -19.82 0.46 4.39
C ASP A 182 -21.26 0.18 4.02
N LYS A 183 -22.01 1.22 3.64
CA LYS A 183 -23.44 1.09 3.33
C LYS A 183 -23.72 0.19 2.11
N ASN A 184 -22.81 0.20 1.14
CA ASN A 184 -22.96 -0.53 -0.13
C ASN A 184 -22.24 -1.88 -0.09
N TRP A 185 -21.06 -1.92 0.55
CA TRP A 185 -20.22 -3.10 0.63
C TRP A 185 -20.52 -4.00 1.85
N GLY A 186 -21.25 -3.47 2.83
CA GLY A 186 -21.56 -4.19 4.05
C GLY A 186 -20.36 -4.28 4.99
N LYS A 187 -20.01 -5.49 5.40
CA LYS A 187 -18.97 -5.77 6.40
C LYS A 187 -17.69 -6.24 5.71
N LEU A 188 -16.59 -5.58 6.00
CA LEU A 188 -15.25 -5.89 5.49
C LEU A 188 -14.34 -6.27 6.65
N LEU A 189 -13.55 -7.32 6.47
CA LEU A 189 -12.49 -7.72 7.39
C LEU A 189 -11.16 -7.68 6.64
N VAL A 190 -10.22 -6.87 7.11
CA VAL A 190 -8.85 -6.88 6.60
C VAL A 190 -8.00 -7.72 7.55
N ILE A 191 -7.30 -8.72 7.03
CA ILE A 191 -6.38 -9.57 7.78
C ILE A 191 -4.98 -9.31 7.25
N GLY A 192 -4.08 -8.83 8.12
CA GLY A 192 -2.65 -8.67 7.84
C GLY A 192 -1.84 -9.77 8.51
N THR A 193 -0.78 -10.24 7.87
CA THR A 193 0.11 -11.24 8.44
C THR A 193 1.58 -10.84 8.37
N GLU A 194 2.37 -11.42 9.27
CA GLU A 194 3.83 -11.40 9.21
C GLU A 194 4.34 -11.90 7.85
N TRP A 195 5.55 -11.53 7.48
CA TRP A 195 6.18 -12.06 6.27
C TRP A 195 6.41 -13.58 6.38
N ALA A 196 6.09 -14.30 5.28
CA ALA A 196 6.17 -15.75 5.20
C ALA A 196 5.49 -16.43 6.41
N PRO A 197 4.18 -16.18 6.63
CA PRO A 197 3.48 -16.50 7.86
C PRO A 197 3.63 -17.98 8.25
N ARG A 198 3.71 -18.24 9.56
CA ARG A 198 3.77 -19.59 10.14
C ARG A 198 2.43 -20.30 9.97
N ASP A 199 2.41 -21.62 10.06
CA ASP A 199 1.17 -22.40 9.95
C ASP A 199 0.14 -21.96 11.00
N GLU A 200 0.55 -21.74 12.23
CA GLU A 200 -0.32 -21.28 13.32
C GLU A 200 -0.94 -19.90 13.06
N VAL A 201 -0.26 -19.02 12.33
CA VAL A 201 -0.81 -17.72 11.90
C VAL A 201 -1.89 -17.93 10.81
N LEU A 202 -1.61 -18.82 9.85
CA LEU A 202 -2.60 -19.14 8.81
C LEU A 202 -3.83 -19.86 9.39
N GLU A 203 -3.63 -20.75 10.38
CA GLU A 203 -4.72 -21.41 11.11
C GLU A 203 -5.56 -20.41 11.92
N TRP A 204 -4.91 -19.47 12.63
CA TRP A 204 -5.59 -18.39 13.33
C TRP A 204 -6.42 -17.53 12.37
N ALA A 205 -5.83 -17.10 11.25
CA ALA A 205 -6.51 -16.28 10.25
C ALA A 205 -7.70 -17.03 9.62
N LYS A 206 -7.52 -18.33 9.34
CA LYS A 206 -8.60 -19.20 8.86
C LYS A 206 -9.71 -19.34 9.89
N GLY A 207 -9.35 -19.51 11.16
CA GLY A 207 -10.33 -19.57 12.26
C GLY A 207 -11.18 -18.30 12.37
N LEU A 208 -10.63 -17.12 12.09
CA LEU A 208 -11.40 -15.88 11.97
C LEU A 208 -12.39 -15.94 10.81
N CYS A 209 -11.92 -16.33 9.60
CA CYS A 209 -12.76 -16.40 8.41
C CYS A 209 -13.94 -17.38 8.58
N ASP A 210 -13.71 -18.51 9.25
CA ASP A 210 -14.71 -19.56 9.45
C ASP A 210 -15.62 -19.32 10.67
N SER A 211 -15.30 -18.33 11.51
CA SER A 211 -16.10 -18.04 12.71
C SER A 211 -17.49 -17.53 12.35
N GLU A 212 -18.48 -17.84 13.23
CA GLU A 212 -19.86 -17.37 13.10
C GLU A 212 -19.94 -15.84 12.94
N LYS A 213 -19.05 -15.11 13.61
CA LYS A 213 -19.00 -13.64 13.53
C LYS A 213 -18.59 -13.13 12.16
N TYR A 214 -17.61 -13.77 11.50
CA TYR A 214 -16.97 -13.21 10.29
C TYR A 214 -17.26 -13.98 9.00
N GLN A 215 -17.98 -15.10 9.03
CA GLN A 215 -18.29 -15.90 7.85
C GLN A 215 -19.01 -15.13 6.72
N ASP A 216 -19.78 -14.08 7.08
CA ASP A 216 -20.54 -13.24 6.15
C ASP A 216 -19.79 -11.95 5.75
N TYR A 217 -18.53 -11.80 6.15
CA TYR A 217 -17.72 -10.65 5.80
C TYR A 217 -17.04 -10.88 4.44
N THR A 218 -16.86 -9.81 3.67
CA THR A 218 -15.89 -9.80 2.58
C THR A 218 -14.50 -9.64 3.18
N VAL A 219 -13.65 -10.64 3.01
CA VAL A 219 -12.30 -10.63 3.59
C VAL A 219 -11.29 -10.14 2.55
N ILE A 220 -10.47 -9.17 2.98
CA ILE A 220 -9.31 -8.66 2.27
C ILE A 220 -8.06 -9.15 3.02
N PHE A 221 -7.20 -9.89 2.34
CA PHE A 221 -5.95 -10.39 2.90
C PHE A 221 -4.78 -9.51 2.45
N LEU A 222 -3.96 -9.08 3.41
CA LEU A 222 -2.75 -8.31 3.19
C LEU A 222 -1.54 -9.13 3.66
N THR A 223 -0.61 -9.38 2.79
CA THR A 223 0.66 -10.07 3.10
C THR A 223 1.77 -9.49 2.24
N HIS A 224 3.03 -9.74 2.63
CA HIS A 224 4.14 -9.22 1.85
C HIS A 224 4.42 -10.02 0.58
N SER A 225 4.56 -11.35 0.70
CA SER A 225 4.91 -12.23 -0.43
C SER A 225 3.77 -13.18 -0.78
N LEU A 226 3.23 -13.08 -2.00
CA LEU A 226 2.21 -14.00 -2.53
C LEU A 226 2.46 -14.32 -4.01
N LEU A 227 2.58 -13.30 -4.84
CA LEU A 227 2.73 -13.42 -6.30
C LEU A 227 4.09 -12.95 -6.78
N ARG A 228 4.54 -13.48 -7.91
CA ARG A 228 5.68 -12.98 -8.67
C ARG A 228 5.23 -11.94 -9.69
N GLY A 229 5.99 -10.87 -9.82
CA GLY A 229 5.79 -9.87 -10.83
C GLY A 229 5.73 -10.46 -12.25
N LYS A 230 5.06 -9.80 -13.16
CA LYS A 230 4.84 -10.18 -14.57
C LYS A 230 4.07 -11.50 -14.74
N THR A 231 4.56 -12.57 -14.15
CA THR A 231 4.02 -13.94 -14.38
C THR A 231 2.77 -14.23 -13.58
N ALA A 232 2.52 -13.49 -12.49
CA ALA A 232 1.48 -13.75 -11.51
C ALA A 232 1.49 -15.18 -10.92
N ASN A 233 2.62 -15.89 -11.02
CA ASN A 233 2.78 -17.20 -10.36
C ASN A 233 2.95 -17.00 -8.86
N TYR A 234 2.49 -17.95 -8.06
CA TYR A 234 2.74 -17.95 -6.63
C TYR A 234 4.24 -18.02 -6.33
N THR A 235 4.69 -17.23 -5.34
CA THR A 235 6.04 -17.40 -4.80
C THR A 235 6.17 -18.78 -4.18
N ASN A 236 7.34 -19.39 -4.33
CA ASN A 236 7.62 -20.73 -3.85
C ASN A 236 9.14 -20.93 -3.67
N ASN A 237 9.54 -21.64 -2.63
CA ASN A 237 10.94 -22.02 -2.37
C ASN A 237 11.91 -20.84 -2.39
N GLU A 238 11.51 -19.69 -1.87
CA GLU A 238 12.38 -18.52 -1.78
C GLU A 238 13.54 -18.79 -0.80
N LYS A 239 14.71 -18.24 -1.12
CA LYS A 239 15.97 -18.51 -0.38
C LYS A 239 16.13 -17.56 0.82
N TYR A 240 15.34 -17.79 1.85
CA TYR A 240 15.47 -17.11 3.14
C TYR A 240 15.67 -18.13 4.26
N ASN A 241 16.29 -17.74 5.35
CA ASN A 241 16.62 -18.64 6.45
C ASN A 241 15.52 -18.75 7.51
N ILE A 242 14.63 -17.75 7.61
CA ILE A 242 13.57 -17.72 8.62
C ILE A 242 12.70 -18.98 8.58
N GLN A 243 12.40 -19.54 9.76
CA GLN A 243 11.59 -20.74 9.93
C GLN A 243 10.69 -20.61 11.17
N PRO A 244 9.53 -21.30 11.23
CA PRO A 244 8.79 -21.91 10.10
C PRO A 244 8.23 -20.86 9.16
N ARG A 245 7.87 -21.21 7.93
CA ARG A 245 7.46 -20.25 6.91
C ARG A 245 6.52 -20.86 5.87
N ASN A 246 5.67 -20.02 5.26
CA ASN A 246 4.89 -20.32 4.08
C ASN A 246 5.07 -19.22 3.05
N PHE A 247 5.27 -19.59 1.79
CA PHE A 247 5.26 -18.66 0.66
C PHE A 247 3.93 -18.69 -0.09
N GLY A 248 3.82 -17.95 -1.17
CA GLY A 248 2.56 -17.77 -1.87
C GLY A 248 1.81 -19.04 -2.22
N LYS A 249 2.51 -20.11 -2.62
CA LYS A 249 1.87 -21.39 -2.93
C LYS A 249 1.23 -22.03 -1.70
N GLU A 250 1.98 -22.10 -0.60
CA GLU A 250 1.48 -22.67 0.65
C GLU A 250 0.38 -21.78 1.27
N ILE A 251 0.50 -20.44 1.16
CA ILE A 251 -0.54 -19.49 1.60
C ILE A 251 -1.83 -19.72 0.83
N TRP A 252 -1.75 -19.91 -0.50
CA TRP A 252 -2.91 -20.25 -1.29
C TRP A 252 -3.54 -21.56 -0.83
N GLU A 253 -2.77 -22.63 -0.74
CA GLU A 253 -3.26 -23.98 -0.43
C GLU A 253 -3.82 -24.10 0.99
N LYS A 254 -3.17 -23.46 1.98
CA LYS A 254 -3.52 -23.59 3.41
C LYS A 254 -4.55 -22.56 3.88
N PHE A 255 -4.66 -21.40 3.22
CA PHE A 255 -5.48 -20.30 3.70
C PHE A 255 -6.44 -19.72 2.65
N LEU A 256 -5.95 -19.22 1.50
CA LEU A 256 -6.82 -18.53 0.56
C LEU A 256 -7.84 -19.48 -0.09
N PHE A 257 -7.41 -20.66 -0.53
CA PHE A 257 -8.28 -21.64 -1.17
C PHE A 257 -9.35 -22.18 -0.21
N PRO A 258 -9.05 -22.65 1.02
CA PRO A 258 -10.08 -23.18 1.92
C PRO A 258 -11.04 -22.12 2.49
N CYS A 259 -10.65 -20.84 2.59
CA CYS A 259 -11.52 -19.80 3.12
C CYS A 259 -12.55 -19.33 2.08
N LYS A 260 -13.83 -19.47 2.43
CA LYS A 260 -14.95 -19.25 1.49
C LYS A 260 -15.26 -17.77 1.23
N ASN A 261 -14.84 -16.86 2.11
CA ASN A 261 -15.21 -15.44 2.12
C ASN A 261 -14.05 -14.48 1.81
N ILE A 262 -12.85 -14.98 1.54
CA ILE A 262 -11.76 -14.16 1.01
C ILE A 262 -12.08 -13.80 -0.44
N ARG A 263 -11.97 -12.50 -0.78
CA ARG A 263 -12.27 -11.97 -2.12
C ARG A 263 -11.12 -11.19 -2.74
N LEU A 264 -10.25 -10.62 -1.92
CA LEU A 264 -9.12 -9.85 -2.38
C LEU A 264 -7.88 -10.22 -1.56
N ALA A 265 -6.75 -10.41 -2.23
CA ALA A 265 -5.44 -10.50 -1.60
C ALA A 265 -4.49 -9.47 -2.23
N VAL A 266 -3.73 -8.77 -1.40
CA VAL A 266 -2.80 -7.71 -1.79
C VAL A 266 -1.42 -8.05 -1.26
N CYS A 267 -0.40 -7.95 -2.11
CA CYS A 267 1.00 -8.19 -1.74
C CYS A 267 1.98 -7.27 -2.48
N GLY A 268 3.25 -7.32 -2.09
CA GLY A 268 4.40 -6.65 -2.68
C GLY A 268 5.54 -7.63 -2.99
N HIS A 269 6.72 -7.38 -2.46
CA HIS A 269 7.90 -8.22 -2.38
C HIS A 269 8.65 -8.39 -3.70
N THR A 270 8.07 -9.02 -4.70
CA THR A 270 8.80 -9.36 -5.92
C THR A 270 8.87 -8.16 -6.87
N GLY A 271 10.02 -7.99 -7.50
CA GLY A 271 10.25 -6.94 -8.47
C GLY A 271 11.65 -7.05 -9.08
N HIS A 272 11.86 -6.35 -10.17
CA HIS A 272 13.12 -6.33 -10.88
C HIS A 272 13.47 -4.93 -11.34
N PRO A 273 14.75 -4.53 -11.29
CA PRO A 273 15.19 -3.33 -12.00
C PRO A 273 15.12 -3.58 -13.53
N ALA A 274 14.55 -2.64 -14.27
CA ALA A 274 14.41 -2.75 -15.72
C ALA A 274 15.72 -2.59 -16.50
N SER A 275 16.79 -2.14 -15.84
CA SER A 275 18.06 -1.78 -16.46
C SER A 275 18.79 -2.91 -17.18
N ASP A 276 18.42 -4.17 -16.93
CA ASP A 276 19.10 -5.31 -17.54
C ASP A 276 18.67 -5.59 -18.99
N ASP A 277 17.56 -5.00 -19.45
CA ASP A 277 16.96 -5.27 -20.76
C ASP A 277 17.21 -4.13 -21.79
N GLY A 278 17.95 -3.11 -21.41
CA GLY A 278 18.21 -1.94 -22.27
C GLY A 278 16.98 -1.07 -22.56
N LYS A 279 15.93 -1.17 -21.73
CA LYS A 279 14.72 -0.35 -21.81
C LYS A 279 14.81 0.84 -20.89
N GLU A 280 14.18 1.94 -21.30
CA GLU A 280 14.19 3.18 -20.52
C GLU A 280 13.51 3.01 -19.14
N PRO A 281 14.14 3.50 -18.06
CA PRO A 281 13.51 3.53 -16.73
C PRO A 281 12.14 4.24 -16.75
N GLY A 282 11.17 3.69 -16.02
CA GLY A 282 9.80 4.23 -15.95
C GLY A 282 8.92 3.91 -17.16
N SER A 283 9.39 3.04 -18.05
CA SER A 283 8.60 2.55 -19.18
C SER A 283 7.43 1.66 -18.73
N SER A 284 6.46 1.43 -19.61
CA SER A 284 5.38 0.46 -19.40
C SER A 284 5.88 -0.93 -19.00
N TYR A 285 7.04 -1.34 -19.53
CA TYR A 285 7.67 -2.61 -19.18
C TYR A 285 8.12 -2.67 -17.71
N ASP A 286 8.60 -1.59 -17.13
CA ASP A 286 8.97 -1.55 -15.71
C ASP A 286 7.75 -1.83 -14.83
N HIS A 287 6.61 -1.23 -15.18
CA HIS A 287 5.37 -1.50 -14.48
C HIS A 287 4.91 -2.95 -14.67
N GLU A 288 5.04 -3.54 -15.86
CA GLU A 288 4.68 -4.93 -16.14
C GLU A 288 5.45 -5.90 -15.23
N ILE A 289 6.77 -5.76 -15.10
CA ILE A 289 7.59 -6.69 -14.31
C ILE A 289 7.46 -6.50 -12.80
N ASN A 290 6.96 -5.34 -12.36
CA ASN A 290 6.80 -4.97 -10.95
C ASN A 290 5.34 -5.00 -10.49
N ASN A 291 4.43 -5.50 -11.31
CA ASN A 291 3.03 -5.69 -10.98
C ASN A 291 2.56 -7.09 -11.39
N ALA A 292 1.53 -7.59 -10.71
CA ALA A 292 0.86 -8.83 -11.10
C ALA A 292 -0.60 -8.79 -10.68
N TYR A 293 -1.43 -9.45 -11.49
CA TYR A 293 -2.82 -9.72 -11.16
C TYR A 293 -3.21 -11.12 -11.62
N ARG A 294 -3.95 -11.82 -10.77
CA ARG A 294 -4.60 -13.09 -11.10
C ARG A 294 -5.91 -13.24 -10.35
N CYS A 295 -6.75 -14.11 -10.84
CA CYS A 295 -8.01 -14.47 -10.21
C CYS A 295 -8.16 -15.99 -10.23
N ASP A 296 -8.34 -16.60 -9.06
CA ASP A 296 -8.54 -18.05 -8.90
C ASP A 296 -9.78 -18.30 -8.06
N LYS A 297 -10.41 -19.46 -8.27
CA LYS A 297 -11.59 -19.85 -7.49
C LYS A 297 -11.18 -20.56 -6.20
N ASN A 298 -11.78 -20.12 -5.07
CA ASN A 298 -11.63 -20.80 -3.77
C ASN A 298 -12.46 -22.09 -3.70
N SER A 299 -12.43 -22.78 -2.56
CA SER A 299 -13.16 -24.03 -2.31
C SER A 299 -14.68 -23.92 -2.43
N ALA A 300 -15.24 -22.70 -2.37
CA ALA A 300 -16.66 -22.43 -2.57
C ALA A 300 -16.99 -22.05 -4.03
N GLY A 301 -16.01 -22.11 -4.95
CA GLY A 301 -16.16 -21.70 -6.35
C GLY A 301 -16.24 -20.18 -6.55
N LYS A 302 -15.94 -19.36 -5.53
CA LYS A 302 -15.94 -17.92 -5.60
C LYS A 302 -14.58 -17.38 -6.00
N ASP A 303 -14.59 -16.28 -6.76
CA ASP A 303 -13.38 -15.61 -7.21
C ASP A 303 -12.62 -14.95 -6.05
N VAL A 304 -11.31 -15.19 -6.04
CA VAL A 304 -10.33 -14.54 -5.18
C VAL A 304 -9.39 -13.73 -6.08
N HIS A 305 -9.59 -12.43 -6.09
CA HIS A 305 -8.73 -11.50 -6.81
C HIS A 305 -7.44 -11.32 -6.04
N GLN A 306 -6.30 -11.44 -6.71
CA GLN A 306 -4.99 -11.36 -6.08
C GLN A 306 -4.14 -10.40 -6.88
N MET A 307 -3.54 -9.43 -6.22
CA MET A 307 -2.68 -8.46 -6.87
C MET A 307 -1.37 -8.26 -6.12
N MET A 308 -0.32 -8.09 -6.87
CA MET A 308 0.97 -7.62 -6.40
C MET A 308 1.20 -6.20 -6.91
N PHE A 309 1.63 -5.33 -6.01
CA PHE A 309 2.02 -3.96 -6.31
C PHE A 309 3.35 -3.65 -5.63
N ASN A 310 4.43 -3.63 -6.42
CA ASN A 310 5.76 -3.28 -5.95
C ASN A 310 6.37 -2.24 -6.91
N VAL A 311 6.76 -1.10 -6.38
CA VAL A 311 7.26 0.02 -7.19
C VAL A 311 8.70 0.39 -6.88
N GLN A 312 9.36 -0.32 -5.96
CA GLN A 312 10.68 0.03 -5.44
C GLN A 312 11.78 0.20 -6.50
N TYR A 313 11.64 -0.46 -7.63
CA TYR A 313 12.63 -0.42 -8.72
C TYR A 313 12.29 0.58 -9.84
N LEU A 314 11.11 1.19 -9.81
CA LEU A 314 10.73 2.22 -10.77
C LEU A 314 11.54 3.51 -10.56
N GLY A 315 11.53 4.40 -11.53
CA GLY A 315 12.20 5.70 -11.43
C GLY A 315 13.72 5.65 -11.42
N GLY A 316 14.33 4.66 -12.06
CA GLY A 316 15.79 4.55 -12.12
C GLY A 316 16.44 4.33 -10.75
N GLY A 317 15.70 3.79 -9.77
CA GLY A 317 16.20 3.47 -8.43
C GLY A 317 15.97 4.57 -7.39
N ASN A 318 15.12 5.56 -7.67
CA ASN A 318 14.74 6.60 -6.69
C ASN A 318 13.71 6.12 -5.65
N GLY A 319 13.37 4.84 -5.67
CA GLY A 319 12.43 4.22 -4.76
C GLY A 319 11.03 4.00 -5.34
N GLY A 320 10.77 4.44 -6.59
CA GLY A 320 9.52 4.13 -7.28
C GLY A 320 8.67 5.32 -7.69
N ASP A 321 9.25 6.50 -7.93
CA ASP A 321 8.56 7.68 -8.49
C ASP A 321 7.26 8.09 -7.78
N GLY A 322 7.09 7.70 -6.51
CA GLY A 322 5.89 8.02 -5.74
C GLY A 322 4.61 7.31 -6.21
N TRP A 323 4.68 6.19 -6.89
CA TRP A 323 3.50 5.45 -7.35
C TRP A 323 2.70 4.86 -6.20
N LEU A 324 1.39 5.06 -6.27
CA LEU A 324 0.37 4.50 -5.37
C LEU A 324 -0.64 3.68 -6.18
N ARG A 325 -1.21 2.63 -5.58
CA ARG A 325 -2.37 1.95 -6.11
C ARG A 325 -3.62 2.43 -5.37
N LEU A 326 -4.62 2.88 -6.13
CA LEU A 326 -5.92 3.30 -5.62
C LEU A 326 -6.94 2.22 -5.96
N LEU A 327 -7.63 1.71 -4.96
CA LEU A 327 -8.70 0.74 -5.10
C LEU A 327 -10.02 1.45 -4.76
N GLU A 328 -10.77 1.85 -5.77
CA GLU A 328 -12.06 2.49 -5.60
C GLU A 328 -13.18 1.44 -5.57
N PHE A 329 -13.82 1.33 -4.43
CA PHE A 329 -14.93 0.43 -4.16
C PHE A 329 -16.23 1.11 -4.58
N MET A 330 -16.80 0.65 -5.69
CA MET A 330 -17.98 1.28 -6.33
C MET A 330 -19.26 1.07 -5.52
N PRO A 331 -20.26 1.97 -5.63
CA PRO A 331 -21.50 1.87 -4.85
C PRO A 331 -22.42 0.72 -5.26
N ASP A 332 -22.11 0.00 -6.35
CA ASP A 332 -22.81 -1.23 -6.72
C ASP A 332 -22.55 -2.40 -5.74
N GLY A 333 -21.60 -2.21 -4.79
CA GLY A 333 -21.23 -3.16 -3.77
C GLY A 333 -20.53 -4.43 -4.28
N LYS A 334 -19.98 -4.40 -5.50
CA LYS A 334 -19.29 -5.53 -6.14
C LYS A 334 -18.12 -5.13 -7.02
N THR A 335 -18.07 -3.94 -7.60
CA THR A 335 -16.98 -3.53 -8.50
C THR A 335 -15.91 -2.76 -7.73
N ILE A 336 -14.65 -3.18 -7.87
CA ILE A 336 -13.47 -2.45 -7.41
C ILE A 336 -12.69 -2.00 -8.63
N LYS A 337 -12.46 -0.70 -8.78
CA LYS A 337 -11.62 -0.13 -9.84
C LYS A 337 -10.22 0.09 -9.29
N ALA A 338 -9.24 -0.61 -9.86
CA ALA A 338 -7.83 -0.40 -9.56
C ALA A 338 -7.24 0.62 -10.53
N SER A 339 -6.55 1.63 -10.00
CA SER A 339 -5.80 2.61 -10.78
C SER A 339 -4.43 2.88 -10.13
N THR A 340 -3.47 3.33 -10.92
CA THR A 340 -2.10 3.63 -10.47
C THR A 340 -1.80 5.10 -10.72
N TYR A 341 -1.44 5.81 -9.66
CA TYR A 341 -1.23 7.25 -9.65
C TYR A 341 0.05 7.64 -8.92
N SER A 342 0.78 8.62 -9.45
CA SER A 342 1.96 9.19 -8.79
C SER A 342 1.72 10.64 -8.38
N PRO A 343 1.65 10.95 -7.08
CA PRO A 343 1.66 12.33 -6.58
C PRO A 343 2.89 13.12 -7.02
N LEU A 344 4.04 12.47 -7.18
CA LEU A 344 5.28 13.11 -7.60
C LEU A 344 5.14 13.73 -9.00
N PHE A 345 4.56 13.00 -9.94
CA PHE A 345 4.29 13.54 -11.28
C PHE A 345 3.08 14.48 -11.29
N GLY A 346 2.06 14.20 -10.48
CA GLY A 346 0.83 14.99 -10.41
C GLY A 346 0.99 16.41 -9.86
N ILE A 347 2.02 16.66 -9.05
CA ILE A 347 2.24 17.98 -8.43
C ILE A 347 2.69 19.06 -9.41
N SER A 348 3.29 18.70 -10.54
CA SER A 348 3.82 19.64 -11.53
C SER A 348 2.94 19.71 -12.78
N PRO A 349 2.60 20.92 -13.27
CA PRO A 349 1.90 21.09 -14.52
C PRO A 349 2.63 20.49 -15.74
N LEU A 350 3.96 20.36 -15.66
CA LEU A 350 4.78 19.83 -16.73
C LEU A 350 4.82 18.31 -16.76
N THR A 351 4.65 17.64 -15.62
CA THR A 351 4.76 16.18 -15.49
C THR A 351 3.42 15.50 -15.21
N LYS A 352 2.33 16.24 -14.95
CA LYS A 352 1.02 15.65 -14.59
C LYS A 352 0.47 14.66 -15.62
N HIS A 353 0.87 14.78 -16.88
CA HIS A 353 0.48 13.85 -17.94
C HIS A 353 1.12 12.45 -17.76
N LEU A 354 2.17 12.34 -16.94
CA LEU A 354 2.84 11.09 -16.58
C LEU A 354 2.27 10.49 -15.27
N ALA A 355 1.37 11.20 -14.57
CA ALA A 355 0.92 10.81 -13.23
C ALA A 355 0.01 9.59 -13.19
N HIS A 356 -0.47 9.11 -14.33
CA HIS A 356 -1.34 7.93 -14.43
C HIS A 356 -0.69 6.85 -15.29
N GLN A 357 -0.73 5.62 -14.78
CA GLN A 357 -0.41 4.44 -15.57
C GLN A 357 -1.70 3.71 -15.92
N THR A 358 -1.94 3.56 -17.23
CA THR A 358 -3.20 3.02 -17.78
C THR A 358 -3.07 1.64 -18.42
N ASP A 359 -1.87 1.04 -18.36
CA ASP A 359 -1.66 -0.34 -18.83
C ASP A 359 -2.54 -1.34 -18.08
N PRO A 360 -2.94 -2.47 -18.69
CA PRO A 360 -3.88 -3.43 -18.10
C PRO A 360 -3.47 -4.00 -16.74
N PHE A 361 -2.19 -4.01 -16.41
CA PHE A 361 -1.67 -4.42 -15.09
C PHE A 361 -1.61 -3.27 -14.09
N CYS A 362 -1.86 -2.03 -14.52
CA CYS A 362 -1.89 -0.83 -13.70
C CYS A 362 -3.29 -0.26 -13.51
N GLN A 363 -4.19 -0.51 -14.47
CA GLN A 363 -5.59 -0.06 -14.42
C GLN A 363 -6.50 -1.20 -14.87
N PHE A 364 -7.36 -1.68 -13.96
CA PHE A 364 -8.28 -2.78 -14.22
C PHE A 364 -9.45 -2.77 -13.23
N ASP A 365 -10.53 -3.45 -13.60
CA ASP A 365 -11.71 -3.64 -12.75
C ASP A 365 -11.74 -5.08 -12.22
N MET A 366 -12.15 -5.24 -10.96
CA MET A 366 -12.42 -6.51 -10.31
C MET A 366 -13.90 -6.58 -9.95
N VAL A 367 -14.55 -7.70 -10.22
CA VAL A 367 -15.95 -7.93 -9.84
C VAL A 367 -16.02 -8.95 -8.71
N ILE A 368 -16.36 -8.49 -7.53
CA ILE A 368 -16.46 -9.29 -6.31
C ILE A 368 -17.80 -10.03 -6.28
N GLU A 369 -17.77 -11.34 -6.30
CA GLU A 369 -18.94 -12.18 -6.07
C GLU A 369 -19.19 -12.33 -4.57
N LYS A 370 -20.34 -11.89 -4.07
CA LYS A 370 -20.76 -12.08 -2.67
C LYS A 370 -21.21 -13.49 -2.38
#